data_4c6f920b4e80d6539475c091fb524a1f
#
_entry.id   4c6f920b4e80d6539475c091fb524a1f
#
_cell.length_a   1.000
_cell.length_b   1.000
_cell.length_c   1.000
_cell.angle_alpha   90.00
_cell.angle_beta   90.00
_cell.angle_gamma   90.00
#
_symmetry.space_group_name_H-M   'P 1'
#
loop_
_entity.id
_entity.type
_entity.pdbx_description
1 polymer ?
#
loop_
_entity_poly.entity_id
_entity_poly.type
_entity_poly.pdbx_seq_one_letter_code
_entity_poly.pdbx_strand_id
1 'polypeptide(L)'
;MKRALISVSDKNGIVPFAEKLVELGVEIISTGGTRAAFEQAGVPVTGIEEVTEFTEMLDGRVKTLHPAIHGGLLARRDTAEHMEAIAAHNIKPIDLVIVNLYPFQETIQKPGVTLEEAIENIDIGGPSMLRSAAKNYAAVTVVVDTADYNTVLTELEEHGATTFETRQRLAAKVFRHTAAYDALIAEYLTNITGETFPEKVTFTYNRKQVLRYGENPHQDAAFYTEPGTIENSISAAKQLHGKELSYNNIRDADAALKIASEFTEPVAVAVKHMNPCGVGVGENIEEAYLKAYEADETSIFGGIVALNKEVDAKTAEHMSKIFLEIVIAPSFSEEAFAILAKKKNIRLLTVPFAGNMEGFEKTSVNGGLLIQANDSLVEDTTSYEVVTEKQPTDSEMKALLAQWKIVKHVKSNAIVVGSDKQTLGIGAGQMNRIGSALIALEQAGEKAKGAVLASDAFFPMDDTVEAAAKSGITAIIQPGGSIKDKESIAMADKYGISMVLTHVRHFKH
;
A
#
# COMPACT_ATOMS: atom_id res chain seq x y z
N MET A 1 -10.38 13.23 -38.70
CA MET A 1 -9.15 12.45 -38.43
C MET A 1 -8.78 11.68 -39.69
N LYS A 2 -7.50 11.65 -40.07
CA LYS A 2 -7.08 11.01 -41.34
C LYS A 2 -6.02 9.92 -41.17
N ARG A 3 -5.20 9.99 -40.11
CA ARG A 3 -4.07 9.08 -39.94
C ARG A 3 -3.84 8.73 -38.48
N ALA A 4 -3.70 7.45 -38.19
CA ALA A 4 -3.44 6.90 -36.86
C ALA A 4 -2.11 6.14 -36.83
N LEU A 5 -1.29 6.35 -35.79
CA LEU A 5 -0.11 5.57 -35.49
C LEU A 5 -0.41 4.67 -34.29
N ILE A 6 -0.34 3.36 -34.50
CA ILE A 6 -0.72 2.35 -33.50
C ILE A 6 0.45 1.41 -33.24
N SER A 7 0.95 1.38 -32.01
CA SER A 7 2.02 0.49 -31.59
C SER A 7 1.76 0.06 -30.13
N VAL A 8 1.27 -1.15 -29.92
CA VAL A 8 0.82 -1.64 -28.61
C VAL A 8 1.53 -2.95 -28.24
N SER A 9 1.98 -3.05 -27.01
CA SER A 9 2.48 -4.28 -26.40
C SER A 9 1.30 -5.20 -26.05
N ASP A 10 0.33 -4.70 -25.27
CA ASP A 10 -0.96 -5.37 -25.05
C ASP A 10 -1.92 -5.11 -26.23
N LYS A 11 -2.35 -6.18 -26.86
CA LYS A 11 -3.17 -6.16 -28.07
C LYS A 11 -4.68 -6.31 -27.80
N ASN A 12 -5.11 -6.29 -26.55
CA ASN A 12 -6.51 -6.42 -26.19
C ASN A 12 -7.36 -5.32 -26.82
N GLY A 13 -8.40 -5.72 -27.57
CA GLY A 13 -9.36 -4.81 -28.20
C GLY A 13 -8.82 -3.96 -29.35
N ILE A 14 -7.53 -4.08 -29.73
CA ILE A 14 -6.94 -3.19 -30.73
C ILE A 14 -7.39 -3.51 -32.17
N VAL A 15 -7.61 -4.79 -32.49
CA VAL A 15 -8.04 -5.20 -33.83
C VAL A 15 -9.45 -4.67 -34.15
N PRO A 16 -10.50 -4.93 -33.32
CA PRO A 16 -11.82 -4.35 -33.55
C PRO A 16 -11.82 -2.82 -33.59
N PHE A 17 -10.97 -2.18 -32.78
CA PHE A 17 -10.81 -0.73 -32.81
C PHE A 17 -10.22 -0.26 -34.15
N ALA A 18 -9.19 -0.94 -34.67
CA ALA A 18 -8.56 -0.62 -35.93
C ALA A 18 -9.51 -0.84 -37.13
N GLU A 19 -10.31 -1.90 -37.13
CA GLU A 19 -11.34 -2.14 -38.13
C GLU A 19 -12.30 -0.96 -38.23
N LYS A 20 -12.76 -0.44 -37.07
CA LYS A 20 -13.62 0.74 -37.05
C LYS A 20 -12.95 2.01 -37.56
N LEU A 21 -11.68 2.20 -37.26
CA LEU A 21 -10.92 3.32 -37.84
C LEU A 21 -10.84 3.25 -39.37
N VAL A 22 -10.59 2.05 -39.90
CA VAL A 22 -10.59 1.83 -41.40
C VAL A 22 -11.94 2.09 -42.00
N GLU A 23 -13.05 1.62 -41.38
CA GLU A 23 -14.42 1.92 -41.81
C GLU A 23 -14.67 3.44 -41.87
N LEU A 24 -14.10 4.20 -40.95
CA LEU A 24 -14.16 5.66 -40.90
C LEU A 24 -13.17 6.37 -41.84
N GLY A 25 -12.41 5.61 -42.65
CA GLY A 25 -11.47 6.15 -43.65
C GLY A 25 -10.14 6.65 -43.05
N VAL A 26 -9.74 6.17 -41.86
CA VAL A 26 -8.49 6.51 -41.22
C VAL A 26 -7.38 5.57 -41.70
N GLU A 27 -6.29 6.11 -42.23
CA GLU A 27 -5.06 5.36 -42.55
C GLU A 27 -4.37 4.92 -41.26
N ILE A 28 -3.99 3.64 -41.16
CA ILE A 28 -3.30 3.07 -40.01
C ILE A 28 -1.82 2.88 -40.34
N ILE A 29 -0.94 3.43 -39.49
CA ILE A 29 0.49 3.18 -39.49
C ILE A 29 0.79 2.31 -38.28
N SER A 30 1.64 1.28 -38.44
CA SER A 30 2.00 0.40 -37.32
C SER A 30 3.40 -0.20 -37.45
N THR A 31 3.87 -0.79 -36.36
CA THR A 31 5.20 -1.39 -36.25
C THR A 31 5.14 -2.82 -35.73
N GLY A 32 6.13 -3.63 -36.05
CA GLY A 32 6.42 -4.92 -35.41
C GLY A 32 5.22 -5.83 -35.21
N GLY A 33 5.06 -6.34 -33.98
CA GLY A 33 4.00 -7.29 -33.65
C GLY A 33 2.57 -6.73 -33.72
N THR A 34 2.39 -5.41 -33.62
CA THR A 34 1.07 -4.78 -33.80
C THR A 34 0.68 -4.79 -35.29
N ARG A 35 1.61 -4.48 -36.18
CA ARG A 35 1.42 -4.58 -37.62
C ARG A 35 1.05 -6.02 -38.01
N ALA A 36 1.82 -7.00 -37.56
CA ALA A 36 1.57 -8.41 -37.84
C ALA A 36 0.15 -8.85 -37.39
N ALA A 37 -0.33 -8.38 -36.24
CA ALA A 37 -1.68 -8.66 -35.78
C ALA A 37 -2.78 -8.08 -36.70
N PHE A 38 -2.57 -6.87 -37.21
CA PHE A 38 -3.48 -6.25 -38.18
C PHE A 38 -3.48 -6.98 -39.53
N GLU A 39 -2.31 -7.32 -40.07
CA GLU A 39 -2.17 -8.09 -41.31
C GLU A 39 -2.87 -9.46 -41.19
N GLN A 40 -2.69 -10.18 -40.06
CA GLN A 40 -3.38 -11.47 -39.82
C GLN A 40 -4.91 -11.33 -39.75
N ALA A 41 -5.40 -10.20 -39.23
CA ALA A 41 -6.81 -9.91 -39.15
C ALA A 41 -7.40 -9.33 -40.47
N GLY A 42 -6.57 -9.09 -41.48
CA GLY A 42 -6.98 -8.49 -42.74
C GLY A 42 -7.25 -6.98 -42.66
N VAL A 43 -6.78 -6.30 -41.62
CA VAL A 43 -6.89 -4.85 -41.47
C VAL A 43 -5.81 -4.16 -42.31
N PRO A 44 -6.18 -3.25 -43.23
CA PRO A 44 -5.21 -2.48 -44.01
C PRO A 44 -4.27 -1.67 -43.07
N VAL A 45 -2.97 -1.83 -43.25
CA VAL A 45 -1.95 -1.17 -42.43
C VAL A 45 -0.72 -0.82 -43.24
N THR A 46 -0.20 0.39 -43.03
CA THR A 46 1.08 0.86 -43.60
C THR A 46 2.20 0.58 -42.60
N GLY A 47 3.30 0.02 -43.04
CA GLY A 47 4.46 -0.21 -42.21
C GLY A 47 5.16 1.12 -41.87
N ILE A 48 5.75 1.18 -40.67
CA ILE A 48 6.48 2.39 -40.22
C ILE A 48 7.66 2.71 -41.18
N GLU A 49 8.35 1.70 -41.69
CA GLU A 49 9.45 1.81 -42.64
C GLU A 49 9.02 2.40 -43.98
N GLU A 50 7.78 2.26 -44.40
CA GLU A 50 7.22 2.89 -45.59
C GLU A 50 7.02 4.41 -45.36
N VAL A 51 6.77 4.82 -44.11
CA VAL A 51 6.59 6.23 -43.73
C VAL A 51 7.91 6.92 -43.48
N THR A 52 8.86 6.22 -42.89
CA THR A 52 10.18 6.78 -42.55
C THR A 52 11.18 6.66 -43.66
N GLU A 53 10.93 5.81 -44.67
CA GLU A 53 11.90 5.40 -45.71
C GLU A 53 13.22 4.91 -45.11
N PHE A 54 13.14 4.35 -43.87
CA PHE A 54 14.29 3.90 -43.09
C PHE A 54 14.00 2.54 -42.46
N THR A 55 14.89 1.57 -42.67
CA THR A 55 14.77 0.25 -42.06
C THR A 55 15.11 0.30 -40.57
N GLU A 56 14.42 -0.48 -39.76
CA GLU A 56 14.76 -0.61 -38.36
C GLU A 56 16.20 -1.11 -38.19
N MET A 57 16.88 -0.66 -37.14
CA MET A 57 18.22 -1.07 -36.79
C MET A 57 18.40 -1.31 -35.32
N LEU A 58 19.54 -1.91 -34.92
CA LEU A 58 19.86 -2.22 -33.54
C LEU A 58 18.77 -3.11 -32.88
N ASP A 59 18.39 -4.18 -33.59
CA ASP A 59 17.37 -5.15 -33.15
C ASP A 59 16.02 -4.49 -32.81
N GLY A 60 15.66 -3.45 -33.56
CA GLY A 60 14.39 -2.73 -33.37
C GLY A 60 14.41 -1.61 -32.31
N ARG A 61 15.55 -1.34 -31.67
CA ARG A 61 15.67 -0.21 -30.72
C ARG A 61 15.46 1.15 -31.38
N VAL A 62 15.75 1.27 -32.68
CA VAL A 62 15.52 2.48 -33.48
C VAL A 62 14.61 2.15 -34.65
N LYS A 63 13.37 2.63 -34.62
CA LYS A 63 12.38 2.52 -35.69
C LYS A 63 11.40 3.69 -35.77
N THR A 64 10.95 4.21 -34.61
CA THR A 64 9.98 5.31 -34.50
C THR A 64 10.61 6.64 -34.13
N LEU A 65 11.89 6.66 -33.72
CA LEU A 65 12.64 7.87 -33.43
C LEU A 65 13.12 8.51 -34.71
N HIS A 66 12.17 9.05 -35.49
CA HIS A 66 12.44 9.58 -36.82
C HIS A 66 11.71 10.91 -37.05
N PRO A 67 12.32 11.90 -37.75
CA PRO A 67 11.69 13.18 -38.07
C PRO A 67 10.33 13.06 -38.76
N ALA A 68 10.12 12.08 -39.64
CA ALA A 68 8.86 11.84 -40.33
C ALA A 68 7.72 11.53 -39.35
N ILE A 69 8.01 10.83 -38.24
CA ILE A 69 7.03 10.52 -37.20
C ILE A 69 6.83 11.72 -36.29
N HIS A 70 7.91 12.23 -35.67
CA HIS A 70 7.80 13.31 -34.69
C HIS A 70 7.40 14.65 -35.33
N GLY A 71 7.77 14.91 -36.57
CA GLY A 71 7.28 16.04 -37.37
C GLY A 71 5.76 15.95 -37.59
N GLY A 72 5.27 14.76 -37.96
CA GLY A 72 3.84 14.50 -38.12
C GLY A 72 3.02 14.69 -36.85
N LEU A 73 3.63 14.42 -35.67
CA LEU A 73 3.00 14.59 -34.36
C LEU A 73 3.07 16.03 -33.83
N LEU A 74 4.25 16.68 -33.96
CA LEU A 74 4.57 17.94 -33.28
C LEU A 74 4.18 19.19 -34.09
N ALA A 75 3.97 19.07 -35.40
CA ALA A 75 3.59 20.21 -36.21
C ALA A 75 2.26 20.82 -35.74
N ARG A 76 2.27 22.09 -35.41
CA ARG A 76 1.06 22.84 -35.05
C ARG A 76 0.22 23.09 -36.30
N ARG A 77 -1.02 22.65 -36.29
CA ARG A 77 -1.95 22.70 -37.43
C ARG A 77 -2.45 24.12 -37.71
N ASP A 78 -2.37 25.01 -36.73
CA ASP A 78 -2.76 26.43 -36.78
C ASP A 78 -1.61 27.37 -37.19
N THR A 79 -0.43 26.82 -37.45
CA THR A 79 0.78 27.60 -37.79
C THR A 79 1.20 27.26 -39.23
N ALA A 80 1.09 28.24 -40.15
CA ALA A 80 1.36 28.02 -41.56
C ALA A 80 2.81 27.55 -41.83
N GLU A 81 3.79 28.16 -41.16
CA GLU A 81 5.21 27.82 -41.27
C GLU A 81 5.47 26.36 -40.86
N HIS A 82 4.79 25.85 -39.84
CA HIS A 82 4.91 24.43 -39.45
C HIS A 82 4.35 23.50 -40.53
N MET A 83 3.19 23.84 -41.11
CA MET A 83 2.59 23.03 -42.14
C MET A 83 3.39 23.05 -43.45
N GLU A 84 3.94 24.17 -43.81
CA GLU A 84 4.86 24.31 -44.95
C GLU A 84 6.16 23.52 -44.73
N ALA A 85 6.72 23.58 -43.52
CA ALA A 85 7.96 22.87 -43.21
C ALA A 85 7.79 21.35 -43.32
N ILE A 86 6.71 20.78 -42.76
CA ILE A 86 6.46 19.32 -42.86
C ILE A 86 6.12 18.91 -44.31
N ALA A 87 5.41 19.77 -45.06
CA ALA A 87 5.12 19.50 -46.45
C ALA A 87 6.39 19.52 -47.34
N ALA A 88 7.32 20.42 -47.11
CA ALA A 88 8.63 20.48 -47.79
C ALA A 88 9.47 19.19 -47.62
N HIS A 89 9.22 18.45 -46.51
CA HIS A 89 9.87 17.18 -46.23
C HIS A 89 8.98 15.96 -46.50
N ASN A 90 7.85 16.10 -47.21
CA ASN A 90 6.87 15.06 -47.50
C ASN A 90 6.29 14.39 -46.24
N ILE A 91 6.31 15.08 -45.07
CA ILE A 91 5.80 14.57 -43.81
C ILE A 91 4.28 14.85 -43.75
N LYS A 92 3.49 13.79 -43.56
CA LYS A 92 2.04 13.91 -43.38
C LYS A 92 1.71 14.00 -41.90
N PRO A 93 0.74 14.83 -41.51
CA PRO A 93 0.23 14.87 -40.16
C PRO A 93 -0.27 13.52 -39.64
N ILE A 94 -0.08 13.25 -38.33
CA ILE A 94 -0.63 12.11 -37.59
C ILE A 94 -1.61 12.68 -36.56
N ASP A 95 -2.85 12.19 -36.60
CA ASP A 95 -3.98 12.77 -35.85
C ASP A 95 -4.34 11.94 -34.59
N LEU A 96 -3.98 10.66 -34.59
CA LEU A 96 -4.23 9.73 -33.50
C LEU A 96 -2.97 8.91 -33.20
N VAL A 97 -2.65 8.77 -31.95
CA VAL A 97 -1.59 7.87 -31.46
C VAL A 97 -2.16 6.94 -30.42
N ILE A 98 -1.94 5.64 -30.60
CA ILE A 98 -2.30 4.61 -29.64
C ILE A 98 -1.05 3.80 -29.32
N VAL A 99 -0.56 3.96 -28.10
CA VAL A 99 0.65 3.29 -27.63
C VAL A 99 0.44 2.89 -26.18
N ASN A 100 0.63 1.61 -25.87
CA ASN A 100 0.92 1.18 -24.53
C ASN A 100 2.38 0.72 -24.45
N LEU A 101 3.01 0.96 -23.31
CA LEU A 101 4.44 0.75 -23.14
C LEU A 101 4.78 -0.74 -22.93
N TYR A 102 6.04 -1.09 -23.07
CA TYR A 102 6.53 -2.41 -22.72
C TYR A 102 6.23 -2.70 -21.24
N PRO A 103 5.90 -3.96 -20.89
CA PRO A 103 5.46 -4.34 -19.55
C PRO A 103 6.64 -4.47 -18.58
N PHE A 104 7.32 -3.34 -18.29
CA PHE A 104 8.50 -3.30 -17.42
C PHE A 104 8.18 -3.83 -16.01
N GLN A 105 7.04 -3.41 -15.44
CA GLN A 105 6.59 -3.86 -14.13
C GLN A 105 6.43 -5.38 -14.06
N GLU A 106 5.73 -5.97 -15.02
CA GLU A 106 5.50 -7.41 -15.10
C GLU A 106 6.80 -8.17 -15.35
N THR A 107 7.72 -7.54 -16.06
CA THR A 107 9.03 -8.14 -16.35
C THR A 107 9.87 -8.24 -15.09
N ILE A 108 10.01 -7.15 -14.31
CA ILE A 108 10.82 -7.15 -13.10
C ILE A 108 10.23 -8.00 -11.95
N GLN A 109 8.93 -8.33 -12.03
CA GLN A 109 8.25 -9.21 -11.06
C GLN A 109 8.40 -10.71 -11.39
N LYS A 110 8.95 -11.07 -12.53
CA LYS A 110 9.17 -12.50 -12.89
C LYS A 110 10.26 -13.10 -12.01
N PRO A 111 10.05 -14.30 -11.44
CA PRO A 111 11.10 -14.98 -10.71
C PRO A 111 12.34 -15.21 -11.59
N GLY A 112 13.52 -14.82 -11.10
CA GLY A 112 14.80 -15.05 -11.78
C GLY A 112 15.08 -14.13 -12.97
N VAL A 113 14.32 -13.02 -13.16
CA VAL A 113 14.62 -12.04 -14.19
C VAL A 113 16.05 -11.50 -14.03
N THR A 114 16.76 -11.41 -15.14
CA THR A 114 18.10 -10.83 -15.16
C THR A 114 18.05 -9.30 -15.32
N LEU A 115 19.10 -8.61 -14.90
CA LEU A 115 19.22 -7.19 -15.12
C LEU A 115 19.15 -6.81 -16.63
N GLU A 116 19.79 -7.64 -17.47
CA GLU A 116 19.77 -7.44 -18.91
C GLU A 116 18.34 -7.52 -19.48
N GLU A 117 17.57 -8.53 -19.09
CA GLU A 117 16.15 -8.66 -19.48
C GLU A 117 15.32 -7.48 -19.01
N ALA A 118 15.55 -6.99 -17.78
CA ALA A 118 14.85 -5.80 -17.28
C ALA A 118 15.20 -4.54 -18.12
N ILE A 119 16.47 -4.32 -18.42
CA ILE A 119 16.93 -3.19 -19.22
C ILE A 119 16.36 -3.24 -20.65
N GLU A 120 16.32 -4.41 -21.30
CA GLU A 120 15.74 -4.56 -22.65
C GLU A 120 14.23 -4.26 -22.68
N ASN A 121 13.55 -4.34 -21.56
CA ASN A 121 12.13 -3.99 -21.45
C ASN A 121 11.87 -2.51 -21.10
N ILE A 122 12.89 -1.65 -21.13
CA ILE A 122 12.72 -0.20 -21.03
C ILE A 122 12.36 0.34 -22.41
N ASP A 123 11.12 0.82 -22.54
CA ASP A 123 10.61 1.39 -23.80
C ASP A 123 11.11 2.82 -24.00
N ILE A 124 11.77 3.07 -25.12
CA ILE A 124 12.27 4.40 -25.51
C ILE A 124 11.34 5.06 -26.54
N GLY A 125 10.93 4.31 -27.56
CA GLY A 125 10.14 4.83 -28.66
C GLY A 125 8.71 5.18 -28.26
N GLY A 126 8.08 4.32 -27.48
CA GLY A 126 6.71 4.51 -26.98
C GLY A 126 6.53 5.82 -26.20
N PRO A 127 7.30 6.05 -25.12
CA PRO A 127 7.23 7.30 -24.37
C PRO A 127 7.53 8.53 -25.23
N SER A 128 8.46 8.44 -26.18
CA SER A 128 8.79 9.54 -27.06
C SER A 128 7.61 9.94 -27.97
N MET A 129 6.94 8.98 -28.57
CA MET A 129 5.73 9.21 -29.39
C MET A 129 4.58 9.76 -28.56
N LEU A 130 4.32 9.17 -27.39
CA LEU A 130 3.28 9.58 -26.46
C LEU A 130 3.46 11.04 -26.03
N ARG A 131 4.66 11.41 -25.61
CA ARG A 131 4.99 12.78 -25.15
C ARG A 131 4.87 13.79 -26.27
N SER A 132 5.31 13.42 -27.50
CA SER A 132 5.16 14.29 -28.68
C SER A 132 3.69 14.54 -29.03
N ALA A 133 2.88 13.49 -29.06
CA ALA A 133 1.44 13.57 -29.31
C ALA A 133 0.72 14.38 -28.22
N ALA A 134 0.98 14.08 -26.95
CA ALA A 134 0.37 14.77 -25.82
C ALA A 134 0.74 16.26 -25.75
N LYS A 135 1.97 16.63 -26.13
CA LYS A 135 2.39 18.04 -26.24
C LYS A 135 1.54 18.80 -27.26
N ASN A 136 1.11 18.13 -28.32
CA ASN A 136 0.31 18.73 -29.41
C ASN A 136 -1.18 18.32 -29.31
N TYR A 137 -1.73 18.14 -28.11
CA TYR A 137 -3.12 17.72 -27.91
C TYR A 137 -4.15 18.65 -28.51
N ALA A 138 -3.79 19.88 -28.86
CA ALA A 138 -4.64 20.77 -29.63
C ALA A 138 -5.09 20.14 -30.95
N ALA A 139 -4.23 19.29 -31.56
CA ALA A 139 -4.46 18.69 -32.86
C ALA A 139 -4.41 17.15 -32.85
N VAL A 140 -3.78 16.51 -31.87
CA VAL A 140 -3.51 15.08 -31.83
C VAL A 140 -4.24 14.42 -30.68
N THR A 141 -4.98 13.35 -30.98
CA THR A 141 -5.56 12.44 -29.97
C THR A 141 -4.50 11.43 -29.58
N VAL A 142 -4.34 11.19 -28.26
CA VAL A 142 -3.36 10.20 -27.77
C VAL A 142 -3.99 9.28 -26.75
N VAL A 143 -3.84 7.95 -26.94
CA VAL A 143 -4.47 6.92 -26.11
C VAL A 143 -3.41 5.95 -25.58
N VAL A 144 -3.44 5.69 -24.28
CA VAL A 144 -2.53 4.76 -23.58
C VAL A 144 -3.27 3.59 -22.92
N ASP A 145 -4.62 3.62 -22.95
CA ASP A 145 -5.46 2.69 -22.20
C ASP A 145 -6.68 2.29 -23.02
N THR A 146 -6.94 0.99 -23.08
CA THR A 146 -8.09 0.40 -23.81
C THR A 146 -9.43 0.93 -23.32
N ALA A 147 -9.53 1.36 -22.05
CA ALA A 147 -10.76 1.95 -21.51
C ALA A 147 -11.19 3.25 -22.21
N ASP A 148 -10.30 3.92 -22.93
CA ASP A 148 -10.61 5.13 -23.68
C ASP A 148 -11.03 4.87 -25.14
N TYR A 149 -10.94 3.62 -25.65
CA TYR A 149 -11.25 3.29 -27.05
C TYR A 149 -12.67 3.65 -27.44
N ASN A 150 -13.65 3.27 -26.64
CA ASN A 150 -15.06 3.55 -26.93
C ASN A 150 -15.35 5.06 -27.00
N THR A 151 -14.78 5.85 -26.09
CA THR A 151 -14.94 7.31 -26.10
C THR A 151 -14.42 7.90 -27.41
N VAL A 152 -13.22 7.46 -27.82
CA VAL A 152 -12.60 7.96 -29.05
C VAL A 152 -13.41 7.56 -30.28
N LEU A 153 -13.87 6.30 -30.39
CA LEU A 153 -14.69 5.85 -31.50
C LEU A 153 -16.02 6.60 -31.59
N THR A 154 -16.74 6.75 -30.47
CA THR A 154 -18.00 7.48 -30.42
C THR A 154 -17.83 8.91 -30.93
N GLU A 155 -16.84 9.64 -30.44
CA GLU A 155 -16.59 11.02 -30.91
C GLU A 155 -16.16 11.09 -32.39
N LEU A 156 -15.43 10.07 -32.87
CA LEU A 156 -15.07 9.97 -34.28
C LEU A 156 -16.28 9.69 -35.19
N GLU A 157 -17.17 8.81 -34.78
CA GLU A 157 -18.41 8.49 -35.51
C GLU A 157 -19.36 9.70 -35.55
N GLU A 158 -19.50 10.43 -34.44
CA GLU A 158 -20.39 11.58 -34.33
C GLU A 158 -19.86 12.86 -34.99
N HIS A 159 -18.55 13.10 -34.87
CA HIS A 159 -17.96 14.41 -35.20
C HIS A 159 -16.78 14.34 -36.18
N GLY A 160 -16.32 13.15 -36.57
CA GLY A 160 -15.14 12.95 -37.40
C GLY A 160 -13.79 13.27 -36.69
N ALA A 161 -13.84 13.69 -35.44
CA ALA A 161 -12.68 14.00 -34.58
C ALA A 161 -13.06 13.94 -33.10
N THR A 162 -12.08 13.75 -32.24
CA THR A 162 -12.29 13.89 -30.79
C THR A 162 -12.46 15.35 -30.38
N THR A 163 -13.19 15.59 -29.29
CA THR A 163 -13.34 16.94 -28.73
C THR A 163 -12.02 17.46 -28.14
N PHE A 164 -11.90 18.77 -27.98
CA PHE A 164 -10.74 19.37 -27.35
C PHE A 164 -10.58 18.90 -25.90
N GLU A 165 -11.67 18.83 -25.17
CA GLU A 165 -11.72 18.38 -23.77
C GLU A 165 -11.24 16.94 -23.63
N THR A 166 -11.67 16.04 -24.56
CA THR A 166 -11.19 14.66 -24.59
C THR A 166 -9.69 14.59 -24.86
N ARG A 167 -9.18 15.34 -25.83
CA ARG A 167 -7.73 15.37 -26.12
C ARG A 167 -6.93 15.91 -24.94
N GLN A 168 -7.40 16.96 -24.28
CA GLN A 168 -6.74 17.53 -23.09
C GLN A 168 -6.69 16.52 -21.93
N ARG A 169 -7.82 15.82 -21.67
CA ARG A 169 -7.91 14.78 -20.64
C ARG A 169 -6.96 13.61 -20.94
N LEU A 170 -6.93 13.15 -22.18
CA LEU A 170 -6.05 12.08 -22.63
C LEU A 170 -4.57 12.47 -22.55
N ALA A 171 -4.22 13.68 -22.95
CA ALA A 171 -2.84 14.20 -22.82
C ALA A 171 -2.38 14.23 -21.36
N ALA A 172 -3.22 14.66 -20.43
CA ALA A 172 -2.93 14.61 -19.01
C ALA A 172 -2.74 13.15 -18.51
N LYS A 173 -3.53 12.19 -19.05
CA LYS A 173 -3.38 10.75 -18.75
C LYS A 173 -2.03 10.23 -19.25
N VAL A 174 -1.59 10.63 -20.43
CA VAL A 174 -0.27 10.26 -20.98
C VAL A 174 0.86 10.70 -20.06
N PHE A 175 0.88 11.96 -19.61
CA PHE A 175 1.97 12.43 -18.74
C PHE A 175 1.98 11.74 -17.38
N ARG A 176 0.81 11.40 -16.82
CA ARG A 176 0.76 10.54 -15.62
C ARG A 176 1.29 9.13 -15.90
N HIS A 177 0.97 8.56 -17.07
CA HIS A 177 1.41 7.22 -17.45
C HIS A 177 2.93 7.15 -17.65
N THR A 178 3.52 8.09 -18.39
CA THR A 178 4.97 8.14 -18.61
C THR A 178 5.73 8.47 -17.33
N ALA A 179 5.21 9.36 -16.48
CA ALA A 179 5.82 9.67 -15.19
C ALA A 179 5.82 8.45 -14.25
N ALA A 180 4.73 7.68 -14.21
CA ALA A 180 4.65 6.44 -13.42
C ALA A 180 5.62 5.37 -13.94
N TYR A 181 5.76 5.27 -15.26
CA TYR A 181 6.69 4.35 -15.91
C TYR A 181 8.14 4.69 -15.55
N ASP A 182 8.54 5.96 -15.69
CA ASP A 182 9.88 6.42 -15.34
C ASP A 182 10.17 6.29 -13.83
N ALA A 183 9.16 6.54 -12.98
CA ALA A 183 9.30 6.38 -11.53
C ALA A 183 9.62 4.93 -11.15
N LEU A 184 8.96 3.96 -11.78
CA LEU A 184 9.20 2.53 -11.54
C LEU A 184 10.61 2.10 -12.00
N ILE A 185 11.06 2.59 -13.15
CA ILE A 185 12.42 2.33 -13.64
C ILE A 185 13.47 2.94 -12.70
N ALA A 186 13.24 4.19 -12.28
CA ALA A 186 14.13 4.88 -11.35
C ALA A 186 14.25 4.15 -10.02
N GLU A 187 13.14 3.69 -9.45
CA GLU A 187 13.12 2.89 -8.22
C GLU A 187 13.88 1.57 -8.38
N TYR A 188 13.62 0.84 -9.47
CA TYR A 188 14.32 -0.42 -9.76
C TYR A 188 15.84 -0.24 -9.86
N LEU A 189 16.29 0.75 -10.60
CA LEU A 189 17.73 1.03 -10.77
C LEU A 189 18.37 1.57 -9.47
N THR A 190 17.66 2.38 -8.68
CA THR A 190 18.13 2.88 -7.40
C THR A 190 18.34 1.73 -6.41
N ASN A 191 17.41 0.75 -6.38
CA ASN A 191 17.55 -0.44 -5.53
C ASN A 191 18.79 -1.26 -5.90
N ILE A 192 19.14 -1.36 -7.20
CA ILE A 192 20.36 -2.04 -7.65
C ILE A 192 21.63 -1.33 -7.15
N THR A 193 21.63 0.01 -7.12
CA THR A 193 22.78 0.78 -6.62
C THR A 193 22.91 0.77 -5.10
N GLY A 194 21.88 0.32 -4.38
CA GLY A 194 21.84 0.28 -2.92
C GLY A 194 21.74 1.66 -2.26
N GLU A 195 21.34 2.68 -3.01
CA GLU A 195 21.12 4.03 -2.48
C GLU A 195 19.80 4.10 -1.74
N THR A 196 19.83 4.29 -0.42
CA THR A 196 18.62 4.31 0.42
C THR A 196 17.83 5.61 0.29
N PHE A 197 18.52 6.75 0.23
CA PHE A 197 17.90 8.09 0.16
C PHE A 197 18.48 8.90 -0.99
N PRO A 198 17.99 8.69 -2.24
CA PRO A 198 18.48 9.44 -3.39
C PRO A 198 18.10 10.93 -3.29
N GLU A 199 18.84 11.77 -4.01
CA GLU A 199 18.62 13.23 -4.04
C GLU A 199 17.19 13.62 -4.44
N LYS A 200 16.57 12.83 -5.30
CA LYS A 200 15.17 13.01 -5.73
C LYS A 200 14.44 11.68 -5.64
N VAL A 201 13.24 11.72 -5.05
CA VAL A 201 12.35 10.56 -4.99
C VAL A 201 11.08 10.81 -5.80
N THR A 202 10.61 9.77 -6.45
CA THR A 202 9.32 9.77 -7.14
C THR A 202 8.59 8.49 -6.77
N PHE A 203 7.36 8.63 -6.31
CA PHE A 203 6.50 7.48 -5.99
C PHE A 203 5.33 7.42 -6.96
N THR A 204 5.02 6.23 -7.41
CA THR A 204 3.81 6.00 -8.20
C THR A 204 2.85 5.11 -7.44
N TYR A 205 1.57 5.43 -7.56
CA TYR A 205 0.48 4.68 -6.95
C TYR A 205 -0.70 4.59 -7.92
N ASN A 206 -1.34 3.44 -7.96
CA ASN A 206 -2.55 3.22 -8.74
C ASN A 206 -3.79 3.46 -7.89
N ARG A 207 -4.74 4.26 -8.38
CA ARG A 207 -5.99 4.49 -7.67
C ARG A 207 -6.84 3.22 -7.65
N LYS A 208 -6.98 2.63 -6.45
CA LYS A 208 -7.83 1.46 -6.23
C LYS A 208 -9.30 1.84 -6.10
N GLN A 209 -9.59 2.92 -5.36
CA GLN A 209 -10.96 3.34 -5.06
C GLN A 209 -11.05 4.84 -4.77
N VAL A 210 -12.11 5.49 -5.24
CA VAL A 210 -12.52 6.80 -4.71
C VAL A 210 -13.37 6.53 -3.47
N LEU A 211 -13.00 7.12 -2.35
CA LEU A 211 -13.67 6.92 -1.08
C LEU A 211 -14.84 7.90 -0.94
N ARG A 212 -15.82 7.52 -0.15
CA ARG A 212 -16.98 8.38 0.10
C ARG A 212 -16.59 9.71 0.72
N TYR A 213 -15.62 9.72 1.62
CA TYR A 213 -14.98 10.88 2.26
C TYR A 213 -13.72 10.41 3.01
N GLY A 214 -12.91 11.34 3.51
CA GLY A 214 -11.71 11.08 4.30
C GLY A 214 -12.02 10.74 5.76
N GLU A 215 -11.21 11.23 6.69
CA GLU A 215 -11.51 11.10 8.13
C GLU A 215 -12.85 11.74 8.48
N ASN A 216 -13.16 12.86 7.85
CA ASN A 216 -14.37 13.64 8.10
C ASN A 216 -15.21 13.80 6.82
N PRO A 217 -16.54 13.95 6.92
CA PRO A 217 -17.44 13.98 5.77
C PRO A 217 -17.19 15.08 4.74
N HIS A 218 -16.51 16.16 5.10
CA HIS A 218 -16.17 17.27 4.23
C HIS A 218 -14.84 17.13 3.48
N GLN A 219 -14.11 16.03 3.70
CA GLN A 219 -12.81 15.76 3.11
C GLN A 219 -12.94 14.76 1.95
N ASP A 220 -12.60 15.18 0.74
CA ASP A 220 -12.47 14.25 -0.39
C ASP A 220 -11.31 13.29 -0.15
N ALA A 221 -11.48 12.03 -0.55
CA ALA A 221 -10.47 11.01 -0.37
C ALA A 221 -10.49 9.93 -1.45
N ALA A 222 -9.34 9.30 -1.65
CA ALA A 222 -9.20 8.12 -2.49
C ALA A 222 -8.13 7.19 -1.89
N PHE A 223 -8.28 5.90 -2.16
CA PHE A 223 -7.30 4.88 -1.82
C PHE A 223 -6.45 4.56 -3.04
N TYR A 224 -5.16 4.64 -2.87
CA TYR A 224 -4.16 4.28 -3.87
C TYR A 224 -3.30 3.14 -3.35
N THR A 225 -2.85 2.27 -4.25
CA THR A 225 -1.96 1.14 -3.95
C THR A 225 -0.65 1.26 -4.70
N GLU A 226 0.42 0.75 -4.15
CA GLU A 226 1.70 0.64 -4.83
C GLU A 226 1.58 -0.28 -6.06
N PRO A 227 2.39 -0.09 -7.10
CA PRO A 227 2.49 -1.04 -8.20
C PRO A 227 2.96 -2.41 -7.69
N GLY A 228 2.28 -3.48 -8.11
CA GLY A 228 2.55 -4.82 -7.62
C GLY A 228 1.65 -5.22 -6.44
N THR A 229 1.88 -6.42 -5.91
CA THR A 229 1.11 -6.98 -4.80
C THR A 229 2.00 -7.11 -3.58
N ILE A 230 1.67 -6.37 -2.52
CA ILE A 230 2.23 -6.58 -1.18
C ILE A 230 1.26 -7.50 -0.45
N GLU A 231 1.59 -8.80 -0.38
CA GLU A 231 0.64 -9.85 0.07
C GLU A 231 0.07 -9.59 1.46
N ASN A 232 0.90 -9.25 2.44
CA ASN A 232 0.48 -8.97 3.82
C ASN A 232 0.05 -7.50 3.96
N SER A 233 -0.96 -7.06 3.23
CA SER A 233 -1.44 -5.68 3.25
C SER A 233 -2.93 -5.55 2.98
N ILE A 234 -3.52 -4.47 3.45
CA ILE A 234 -4.91 -4.13 3.12
C ILE A 234 -5.10 -3.82 1.63
N SER A 235 -4.02 -3.45 0.94
CA SER A 235 -4.07 -3.26 -0.51
C SER A 235 -4.31 -4.56 -1.27
N ALA A 236 -3.82 -5.70 -0.77
CA ALA A 236 -4.03 -7.03 -1.33
C ALA A 236 -5.29 -7.74 -0.78
N ALA A 237 -5.94 -7.16 0.22
CA ALA A 237 -7.11 -7.79 0.84
C ALA A 237 -8.24 -8.04 -0.16
N LYS A 238 -8.81 -9.25 -0.11
CA LYS A 238 -10.02 -9.59 -0.84
C LYS A 238 -11.23 -9.41 0.08
N GLN A 239 -12.11 -8.50 -0.29
CA GLN A 239 -13.37 -8.32 0.43
C GLN A 239 -14.39 -9.34 -0.05
N LEU A 240 -14.86 -10.19 0.87
CA LEU A 240 -15.84 -11.25 0.61
C LEU A 240 -17.27 -10.79 0.83
N HIS A 241 -17.49 -9.84 1.74
CA HIS A 241 -18.83 -9.40 2.15
C HIS A 241 -18.80 -7.95 2.65
N GLY A 242 -19.97 -7.31 2.64
CA GLY A 242 -20.27 -6.04 3.28
C GLY A 242 -20.11 -4.83 2.36
N LYS A 243 -20.22 -3.63 2.96
CA LYS A 243 -20.08 -2.35 2.27
C LYS A 243 -18.61 -2.08 1.92
N GLU A 244 -18.39 -1.17 0.97
CA GLU A 244 -17.06 -0.66 0.67
C GLU A 244 -16.35 -0.14 1.94
N LEU A 245 -15.02 -0.25 1.94
CA LEU A 245 -14.19 0.27 3.02
C LEU A 245 -14.19 1.81 3.00
N SER A 246 -14.29 2.41 4.18
CA SER A 246 -14.07 3.85 4.35
C SER A 246 -12.59 4.14 4.62
N TYR A 247 -12.23 5.42 4.59
CA TYR A 247 -10.90 5.90 4.95
C TYR A 247 -10.45 5.39 6.33
N ASN A 248 -11.29 5.57 7.35
CA ASN A 248 -10.99 5.11 8.70
C ASN A 248 -10.93 3.57 8.80
N ASN A 249 -11.79 2.87 8.05
CA ASN A 249 -11.74 1.41 7.98
C ASN A 249 -10.39 0.89 7.47
N ILE A 250 -9.82 1.52 6.43
CA ILE A 250 -8.54 1.12 5.87
C ILE A 250 -7.41 1.34 6.88
N ARG A 251 -7.39 2.49 7.57
CA ARG A 251 -6.37 2.82 8.58
C ARG A 251 -6.42 1.87 9.79
N ASP A 252 -7.60 1.63 10.32
CA ASP A 252 -7.78 0.74 11.47
C ASP A 252 -7.50 -0.72 11.11
N ALA A 253 -7.88 -1.15 9.90
CA ALA A 253 -7.60 -2.48 9.38
C ALA A 253 -6.10 -2.73 9.20
N ASP A 254 -5.36 -1.76 8.68
CA ASP A 254 -3.90 -1.81 8.55
C ASP A 254 -3.22 -1.92 9.93
N ALA A 255 -3.68 -1.13 10.90
CA ALA A 255 -3.17 -1.22 12.27
C ALA A 255 -3.43 -2.59 12.91
N ALA A 256 -4.63 -3.15 12.73
CA ALA A 256 -4.99 -4.47 13.27
C ALA A 256 -4.16 -5.59 12.61
N LEU A 257 -3.97 -5.53 11.29
CA LEU A 257 -3.17 -6.48 10.54
C LEU A 257 -1.70 -6.47 11.00
N LYS A 258 -1.11 -5.28 11.17
CA LYS A 258 0.28 -5.12 11.64
C LYS A 258 0.50 -5.78 13.00
N ILE A 259 -0.39 -5.55 13.95
CA ILE A 259 -0.27 -6.16 15.29
C ILE A 259 -0.43 -7.68 15.22
N ALA A 260 -1.43 -8.18 14.48
CA ALA A 260 -1.68 -9.62 14.37
C ALA A 260 -0.52 -10.37 13.70
N SER A 261 0.22 -9.70 12.82
CA SER A 261 1.39 -10.26 12.11
C SER A 261 2.63 -10.44 13.00
N GLU A 262 2.69 -9.85 14.20
CA GLU A 262 3.77 -10.07 15.17
C GLU A 262 3.72 -11.46 15.84
N PHE A 263 2.61 -12.19 15.67
CA PHE A 263 2.37 -13.43 16.38
C PHE A 263 2.30 -14.63 15.44
N THR A 264 2.95 -15.71 15.81
CA THR A 264 2.82 -17.02 15.15
C THR A 264 1.73 -17.89 15.78
N GLU A 265 1.49 -17.70 17.08
CA GLU A 265 0.42 -18.33 17.85
C GLU A 265 -0.94 -17.78 17.40
N PRO A 266 -2.04 -18.53 17.64
CA PRO A 266 -3.38 -18.00 17.40
C PRO A 266 -3.60 -16.69 18.16
N VAL A 267 -3.84 -15.59 17.45
CA VAL A 267 -4.04 -14.26 18.02
C VAL A 267 -5.28 -13.60 17.41
N ALA A 268 -6.00 -12.87 18.24
CA ALA A 268 -7.05 -11.94 17.85
C ALA A 268 -6.71 -10.54 18.34
N VAL A 269 -6.81 -9.57 17.45
CA VAL A 269 -6.48 -8.16 17.71
C VAL A 269 -7.69 -7.30 17.39
N ALA A 270 -8.27 -6.69 18.41
CA ALA A 270 -9.32 -5.70 18.28
C ALA A 270 -8.71 -4.29 18.27
N VAL A 271 -9.05 -3.51 17.23
CA VAL A 271 -8.54 -2.14 17.03
C VAL A 271 -9.68 -1.15 16.95
N LYS A 272 -9.45 0.02 17.51
CA LYS A 272 -10.29 1.20 17.36
C LYS A 272 -9.43 2.46 17.33
N HIS A 273 -9.63 3.31 16.32
CA HIS A 273 -8.84 4.54 16.13
C HIS A 273 -7.32 4.28 16.05
N MET A 274 -6.95 3.22 15.29
CA MET A 274 -5.57 2.78 15.05
C MET A 274 -4.80 2.26 16.28
N ASN A 275 -5.43 2.18 17.46
CA ASN A 275 -4.83 1.58 18.63
C ASN A 275 -5.51 0.24 18.95
N PRO A 276 -4.78 -0.74 19.47
CA PRO A 276 -5.43 -1.93 20.01
C PRO A 276 -6.28 -1.55 21.24
N CYS A 277 -7.48 -2.06 21.31
CA CYS A 277 -8.30 -2.02 22.51
C CYS A 277 -8.32 -3.38 23.23
N GLY A 278 -8.05 -4.46 22.51
CA GLY A 278 -7.91 -5.78 23.08
C GLY A 278 -7.07 -6.68 22.19
N VAL A 279 -6.07 -7.35 22.77
CA VAL A 279 -5.28 -8.39 22.10
C VAL A 279 -5.36 -9.64 22.95
N GLY A 280 -5.71 -10.77 22.32
CA GLY A 280 -5.79 -12.07 22.96
C GLY A 280 -4.99 -13.12 22.20
N VAL A 281 -4.20 -13.92 22.92
CA VAL A 281 -3.44 -15.06 22.43
C VAL A 281 -4.05 -16.32 23.06
N GLY A 282 -4.27 -17.35 22.26
CA GLY A 282 -4.88 -18.59 22.72
C GLY A 282 -4.24 -19.83 22.11
N GLU A 283 -4.68 -21.01 22.58
CA GLU A 283 -4.31 -22.29 21.96
C GLU A 283 -5.07 -22.51 20.63
N ASN A 284 -6.19 -21.83 20.46
CA ASN A 284 -6.99 -21.80 19.25
C ASN A 284 -7.58 -20.40 19.05
N ILE A 285 -8.20 -20.18 17.89
CA ILE A 285 -8.68 -18.85 17.50
C ILE A 285 -9.90 -18.39 18.27
N GLU A 286 -10.74 -19.32 18.76
CA GLU A 286 -11.88 -19.02 19.64
C GLU A 286 -11.39 -18.43 20.98
N GLU A 287 -10.42 -19.09 21.63
CA GLU A 287 -9.84 -18.61 22.89
C GLU A 287 -9.17 -17.25 22.70
N ALA A 288 -8.40 -17.08 21.62
CA ALA A 288 -7.75 -15.81 21.30
C ALA A 288 -8.78 -14.68 21.16
N TYR A 289 -9.88 -14.91 20.44
CA TYR A 289 -10.94 -13.92 20.28
C TYR A 289 -11.62 -13.58 21.61
N LEU A 290 -11.97 -14.58 22.42
CA LEU A 290 -12.62 -14.34 23.71
C LEU A 290 -11.75 -13.51 24.65
N LYS A 291 -10.43 -13.75 24.68
CA LYS A 291 -9.49 -12.94 25.45
C LYS A 291 -9.35 -11.52 24.93
N ALA A 292 -9.32 -11.34 23.61
CA ALA A 292 -9.32 -10.02 23.01
C ALA A 292 -10.60 -9.24 23.35
N TYR A 293 -11.74 -9.93 23.38
CA TYR A 293 -13.03 -9.37 23.76
C TYR A 293 -13.06 -8.97 25.26
N GLU A 294 -12.63 -9.87 26.16
CA GLU A 294 -12.58 -9.65 27.60
C GLU A 294 -11.61 -8.57 28.05
N ALA A 295 -10.64 -8.20 27.18
CA ALA A 295 -9.68 -7.14 27.45
C ALA A 295 -10.37 -5.76 27.54
N ASP A 296 -11.32 -5.49 26.63
CA ASP A 296 -12.14 -4.27 26.66
C ASP A 296 -13.47 -4.51 25.89
N GLU A 297 -14.47 -5.03 26.60
CA GLU A 297 -15.79 -5.32 26.05
C GLU A 297 -16.52 -4.07 25.53
N THR A 298 -16.17 -2.90 26.04
CA THR A 298 -16.79 -1.62 25.66
C THR A 298 -16.23 -1.12 24.34
N SER A 299 -14.91 -1.05 24.23
CA SER A 299 -14.24 -0.44 23.08
C SER A 299 -14.29 -1.32 21.83
N ILE A 300 -14.31 -2.65 21.98
CA ILE A 300 -14.39 -3.59 20.85
C ILE A 300 -15.70 -3.44 20.05
N PHE A 301 -16.77 -2.93 20.68
CA PHE A 301 -18.03 -2.63 19.97
C PHE A 301 -17.80 -1.61 18.86
N GLY A 302 -18.15 -1.97 17.63
CA GLY A 302 -17.90 -1.17 16.44
C GLY A 302 -16.43 -1.10 16.02
N GLY A 303 -15.58 -1.95 16.60
CA GLY A 303 -14.16 -2.06 16.24
C GLY A 303 -13.90 -2.97 15.04
N ILE A 304 -12.64 -3.12 14.73
CA ILE A 304 -12.10 -4.01 13.71
C ILE A 304 -11.35 -5.13 14.41
N VAL A 305 -11.55 -6.37 13.97
CA VAL A 305 -10.86 -7.53 14.53
C VAL A 305 -10.06 -8.24 13.46
N ALA A 306 -8.74 -8.37 13.68
CA ALA A 306 -7.85 -9.19 12.86
C ALA A 306 -7.51 -10.49 13.61
N LEU A 307 -7.58 -11.62 12.89
CA LEU A 307 -7.25 -12.94 13.39
C LEU A 307 -6.24 -13.60 12.44
N ASN A 308 -5.14 -14.14 12.97
CA ASN A 308 -4.07 -14.69 12.13
C ASN A 308 -4.26 -16.17 11.74
N LYS A 309 -5.38 -16.77 12.10
CA LYS A 309 -5.80 -18.13 11.72
C LYS A 309 -7.20 -18.08 11.13
N GLU A 310 -7.63 -19.19 10.48
CA GLU A 310 -8.98 -19.33 9.97
C GLU A 310 -10.04 -19.09 11.07
N VAL A 311 -11.07 -18.34 10.72
CA VAL A 311 -12.23 -18.13 11.59
C VAL A 311 -13.16 -19.33 11.45
N ASP A 312 -13.35 -20.08 12.53
CA ASP A 312 -14.28 -21.19 12.61
C ASP A 312 -15.70 -20.77 13.01
N ALA A 313 -16.64 -21.71 12.98
CA ALA A 313 -18.04 -21.46 13.31
C ALA A 313 -18.24 -20.94 14.74
N LYS A 314 -17.52 -21.51 15.73
CA LYS A 314 -17.64 -21.11 17.14
C LYS A 314 -17.17 -19.67 17.35
N THR A 315 -16.02 -19.34 16.82
CA THR A 315 -15.50 -17.97 16.85
C THR A 315 -16.48 -16.99 16.19
N ALA A 316 -17.04 -17.35 15.04
CA ALA A 316 -18.04 -16.55 14.35
C ALA A 316 -19.34 -16.37 15.15
N GLU A 317 -19.79 -17.40 15.90
CA GLU A 317 -20.93 -17.28 16.79
C GLU A 317 -20.69 -16.25 17.90
N HIS A 318 -19.50 -16.25 18.53
CA HIS A 318 -19.13 -15.23 19.51
C HIS A 318 -19.08 -13.83 18.89
N MET A 319 -18.41 -13.67 17.75
CA MET A 319 -18.30 -12.40 17.04
C MET A 319 -19.66 -11.86 16.60
N SER A 320 -20.60 -12.75 16.28
CA SER A 320 -21.94 -12.37 15.85
C SER A 320 -22.78 -11.69 16.94
N LYS A 321 -22.42 -11.83 18.22
CA LYS A 321 -23.17 -11.29 19.36
C LYS A 321 -23.02 -9.77 19.51
N ILE A 322 -21.95 -9.18 18.96
CA ILE A 322 -21.68 -7.75 19.03
C ILE A 322 -21.65 -7.14 17.62
N PHE A 323 -21.70 -5.83 17.54
CA PHE A 323 -21.46 -5.12 16.28
C PHE A 323 -19.95 -4.97 16.05
N LEU A 324 -19.47 -5.47 14.91
CA LEU A 324 -18.12 -5.27 14.40
C LEU A 324 -18.18 -4.62 13.01
N GLU A 325 -17.29 -3.71 12.75
CA GLU A 325 -17.16 -3.05 11.44
C GLU A 325 -16.50 -3.97 10.42
N ILE A 326 -15.37 -4.59 10.78
CA ILE A 326 -14.55 -5.44 9.91
C ILE A 326 -14.04 -6.64 10.69
N VAL A 327 -13.99 -7.80 10.02
CA VAL A 327 -13.22 -8.97 10.44
C VAL A 327 -12.23 -9.32 9.35
N ILE A 328 -10.96 -9.48 9.74
CA ILE A 328 -9.83 -9.80 8.85
C ILE A 328 -9.26 -11.14 9.29
N ALA A 329 -9.10 -12.08 8.36
CA ALA A 329 -8.51 -13.38 8.62
C ALA A 329 -7.84 -13.95 7.35
N PRO A 330 -6.98 -14.99 7.45
CA PRO A 330 -6.49 -15.70 6.27
C PRO A 330 -7.63 -16.39 5.49
N SER A 331 -8.61 -16.93 6.21
CA SER A 331 -9.79 -17.58 5.65
C SER A 331 -10.94 -17.63 6.68
N PHE A 332 -12.12 -17.98 6.20
CA PHE A 332 -13.32 -18.25 6.98
C PHE A 332 -13.83 -19.64 6.58
N SER A 333 -14.24 -20.47 7.56
CA SER A 333 -14.99 -21.67 7.22
C SER A 333 -16.33 -21.29 6.56
N GLU A 334 -16.94 -22.20 5.83
CA GLU A 334 -18.24 -21.93 5.17
C GLU A 334 -19.31 -21.56 6.19
N GLU A 335 -19.32 -22.24 7.34
CA GLU A 335 -20.24 -21.98 8.42
C GLU A 335 -19.98 -20.61 9.07
N ALA A 336 -18.71 -20.28 9.33
CA ALA A 336 -18.32 -18.98 9.90
C ALA A 336 -18.74 -17.82 8.98
N PHE A 337 -18.49 -17.97 7.68
CA PHE A 337 -18.93 -17.00 6.69
C PHE A 337 -20.45 -16.85 6.70
N ALA A 338 -21.19 -17.96 6.69
CA ALA A 338 -22.66 -17.93 6.71
C ALA A 338 -23.23 -17.27 7.96
N ILE A 339 -22.59 -17.45 9.13
CA ILE A 339 -22.98 -16.80 10.38
C ILE A 339 -22.76 -15.29 10.32
N LEU A 340 -21.57 -14.85 9.96
CA LEU A 340 -21.19 -13.43 9.95
C LEU A 340 -21.88 -12.64 8.83
N ALA A 341 -22.07 -13.23 7.66
CA ALA A 341 -22.71 -12.59 6.50
C ALA A 341 -24.20 -12.27 6.71
N LYS A 342 -24.85 -12.83 7.76
CA LYS A 342 -26.20 -12.41 8.17
C LYS A 342 -26.27 -10.92 8.52
N LYS A 343 -25.15 -10.34 8.96
CA LYS A 343 -25.01 -8.89 9.23
C LYS A 343 -24.62 -8.16 7.95
N LYS A 344 -25.57 -7.56 7.24
CA LYS A 344 -25.38 -6.92 5.91
C LYS A 344 -24.23 -5.93 5.82
N ASN A 345 -23.86 -5.28 6.92
CA ASN A 345 -22.89 -4.19 6.94
C ASN A 345 -21.49 -4.61 7.38
N ILE A 346 -21.30 -5.79 7.98
CA ILE A 346 -19.99 -6.27 8.39
C ILE A 346 -19.12 -6.52 7.16
N ARG A 347 -17.89 -6.11 7.20
CA ARG A 347 -16.94 -6.36 6.11
C ARG A 347 -16.09 -7.56 6.49
N LEU A 348 -16.04 -8.56 5.63
CA LEU A 348 -15.22 -9.75 5.80
C LEU A 348 -14.08 -9.68 4.79
N LEU A 349 -12.85 -9.61 5.28
CA LEU A 349 -11.64 -9.48 4.47
C LEU A 349 -10.76 -10.72 4.63
N THR A 350 -10.23 -11.24 3.52
CA THR A 350 -9.16 -12.23 3.57
C THR A 350 -7.84 -11.60 3.15
N VAL A 351 -6.80 -11.85 3.96
CA VAL A 351 -5.43 -11.41 3.74
C VAL A 351 -4.50 -12.52 4.18
N PRO A 352 -3.47 -12.90 3.40
CA PRO A 352 -2.41 -13.77 3.89
C PRO A 352 -1.66 -13.08 5.03
N PHE A 353 -1.46 -13.77 6.14
CA PHE A 353 -0.60 -13.29 7.22
C PHE A 353 0.80 -13.87 6.98
N ALA A 354 1.66 -13.09 6.37
CA ALA A 354 3.06 -13.44 6.14
C ALA A 354 3.95 -12.46 6.91
N GLY A 355 4.91 -12.96 7.64
CA GLY A 355 5.97 -12.29 8.39
C GLY A 355 6.23 -10.78 8.22
N ASN A 356 7.45 -10.39 8.52
CA ASN A 356 7.90 -9.03 8.72
C ASN A 356 7.58 -8.07 7.55
N MET A 357 7.06 -6.87 7.87
CA MET A 357 6.75 -5.82 6.91
C MET A 357 7.99 -4.94 6.66
N GLU A 358 8.90 -5.39 5.81
CA GLU A 358 10.00 -4.55 5.34
C GLU A 358 9.47 -3.39 4.46
N GLY A 359 10.27 -2.33 4.32
CA GLY A 359 9.95 -1.19 3.48
C GLY A 359 10.05 0.15 4.21
N PHE A 360 9.42 1.17 3.66
CA PHE A 360 9.49 2.53 4.16
C PHE A 360 8.10 3.09 4.48
N GLU A 361 8.00 3.72 5.64
CA GLU A 361 6.88 4.56 6.02
C GLU A 361 7.05 5.96 5.43
N LYS A 362 5.96 6.52 4.93
CA LYS A 362 5.90 7.82 4.28
C LYS A 362 4.90 8.71 5.01
N THR A 363 5.37 9.75 5.65
CA THR A 363 4.54 10.67 6.44
C THR A 363 4.54 12.07 5.84
N SER A 364 3.37 12.57 5.48
CA SER A 364 3.22 13.92 4.96
C SER A 364 3.42 14.96 6.06
N VAL A 365 4.25 15.98 5.77
CA VAL A 365 4.34 17.20 6.56
C VAL A 365 4.02 18.40 5.67
N ASN A 366 3.68 19.53 6.25
CA ASN A 366 3.36 20.71 5.44
C ASN A 366 4.56 21.14 4.57
N GLY A 367 4.41 21.01 3.26
CA GLY A 367 5.45 21.32 2.28
C GLY A 367 6.53 20.25 2.10
N GLY A 368 6.36 19.04 2.68
CA GLY A 368 7.39 18.00 2.58
C GLY A 368 6.88 16.58 2.84
N LEU A 369 7.83 15.65 2.80
CA LEU A 369 7.61 14.24 3.06
C LEU A 369 8.75 13.72 3.96
N LEU A 370 8.40 13.04 5.02
CA LEU A 370 9.34 12.25 5.82
C LEU A 370 9.27 10.79 5.37
N ILE A 371 10.45 10.18 5.20
CA ILE A 371 10.58 8.77 4.83
C ILE A 371 11.49 8.13 5.88
N GLN A 372 11.05 7.03 6.46
CA GLN A 372 11.84 6.20 7.38
C GLN A 372 11.61 4.73 7.09
N ALA A 373 12.58 3.88 7.42
CA ALA A 373 12.37 2.45 7.40
C ALA A 373 11.24 2.07 8.37
N ASN A 374 10.46 1.06 8.00
CA ASN A 374 9.48 0.48 8.92
C ASN A 374 10.18 -0.05 10.17
N ASP A 375 9.52 0.02 11.31
CA ASP A 375 9.98 -0.60 12.55
C ASP A 375 9.78 -2.12 12.47
N SER A 376 10.60 -2.76 11.67
CA SER A 376 10.56 -4.20 11.36
C SER A 376 11.72 -4.96 12.02
N LEU A 377 12.42 -4.34 12.98
CA LEU A 377 13.54 -4.97 13.66
C LEU A 377 13.11 -6.28 14.33
N VAL A 378 13.78 -7.37 13.95
CA VAL A 378 13.71 -8.63 14.67
C VAL A 378 14.73 -8.58 15.80
N GLU A 379 14.24 -8.41 17.01
CA GLU A 379 15.08 -8.24 18.19
C GLU A 379 15.65 -9.59 18.67
N ASP A 380 16.95 -9.57 19.00
CA ASP A 380 17.56 -10.69 19.70
C ASP A 380 17.27 -10.59 21.20
N THR A 381 16.28 -11.35 21.65
CA THR A 381 15.87 -11.36 23.07
C THR A 381 16.96 -11.83 24.02
N THR A 382 18.04 -12.44 23.51
CA THR A 382 19.21 -12.81 24.33
C THR A 382 20.06 -11.60 24.74
N SER A 383 19.88 -10.47 24.05
CA SER A 383 20.53 -9.19 24.40
C SER A 383 19.81 -8.41 25.51
N TYR A 384 18.63 -8.85 25.92
CA TYR A 384 17.86 -8.18 26.95
C TYR A 384 18.50 -8.35 28.31
N GLU A 385 18.55 -7.27 29.08
CA GLU A 385 19.24 -7.21 30.36
C GLU A 385 18.23 -7.14 31.51
N VAL A 386 18.31 -8.07 32.46
CA VAL A 386 17.58 -7.97 33.72
C VAL A 386 18.45 -7.13 34.70
N VAL A 387 17.94 -5.94 35.04
CA VAL A 387 18.73 -4.93 35.80
C VAL A 387 18.35 -4.85 37.28
N THR A 388 17.37 -5.61 37.73
CA THR A 388 16.90 -5.65 39.12
C THR A 388 17.41 -6.90 39.84
N GLU A 389 17.41 -6.82 41.22
CA GLU A 389 17.76 -7.97 42.07
C GLU A 389 16.85 -9.16 41.83
N LYS A 390 15.52 -8.91 41.70
CA LYS A 390 14.53 -9.92 41.35
C LYS A 390 14.63 -10.27 39.86
N GLN A 391 14.79 -11.55 39.57
CA GLN A 391 14.70 -12.06 38.19
C GLN A 391 13.23 -12.34 37.82
N PRO A 392 12.81 -12.09 36.57
CA PRO A 392 11.48 -12.50 36.14
C PRO A 392 11.38 -14.02 36.06
N THR A 393 10.24 -14.57 36.43
CA THR A 393 9.92 -15.98 36.18
C THR A 393 9.74 -16.22 34.68
N ASP A 394 9.78 -17.48 34.23
CA ASP A 394 9.53 -17.85 32.82
C ASP A 394 8.15 -17.35 32.35
N SER A 395 7.14 -17.38 33.23
CA SER A 395 5.80 -16.86 32.92
C SER A 395 5.80 -15.34 32.78
N GLU A 396 6.48 -14.62 33.68
CA GLU A 396 6.63 -13.17 33.59
C GLU A 396 7.39 -12.78 32.32
N MET A 397 8.48 -13.49 31.97
CA MET A 397 9.22 -13.22 30.74
C MET A 397 8.37 -13.44 29.49
N LYS A 398 7.59 -14.50 29.40
CA LYS A 398 6.65 -14.71 28.29
C LYS A 398 5.62 -13.57 28.18
N ALA A 399 5.09 -13.14 29.31
CA ALA A 399 4.15 -12.03 29.36
C ALA A 399 4.83 -10.71 28.93
N LEU A 400 6.02 -10.41 29.40
CA LEU A 400 6.80 -9.24 29.00
C LEU A 400 7.01 -9.20 27.48
N LEU A 401 7.46 -10.30 26.89
CA LEU A 401 7.68 -10.41 25.44
C LEU A 401 6.40 -10.26 24.62
N ALA A 402 5.27 -10.81 25.11
CA ALA A 402 3.98 -10.64 24.46
C ALA A 402 3.53 -9.18 24.47
N GLN A 403 3.64 -8.51 25.63
CA GLN A 403 3.24 -7.10 25.77
C GLN A 403 4.21 -6.17 25.04
N TRP A 404 5.51 -6.53 24.92
CA TRP A 404 6.51 -5.79 24.16
C TRP A 404 6.15 -5.70 22.67
N LYS A 405 5.74 -6.82 22.05
CA LYS A 405 5.24 -6.86 20.67
C LYS A 405 4.03 -5.94 20.46
N ILE A 406 3.16 -5.82 21.47
CA ILE A 406 1.95 -5.02 21.38
C ILE A 406 2.24 -3.54 21.57
N VAL A 407 3.08 -3.16 22.56
CA VAL A 407 3.36 -1.75 22.88
C VAL A 407 4.03 -1.02 21.72
N LYS A 408 4.84 -1.70 20.91
CA LYS A 408 5.44 -1.23 19.66
C LYS A 408 4.41 -0.61 18.70
N HIS A 409 3.17 -1.11 18.73
CA HIS A 409 2.09 -0.66 17.83
C HIS A 409 1.14 0.36 18.45
N VAL A 410 1.32 0.70 19.71
CA VAL A 410 0.50 1.69 20.42
C VAL A 410 1.10 3.10 20.26
N LYS A 411 0.24 4.10 20.04
CA LYS A 411 0.70 5.48 19.90
C LYS A 411 1.37 6.00 21.18
N SER A 412 2.52 6.61 20.98
CA SER A 412 3.37 7.16 22.06
C SER A 412 2.75 8.40 22.75
N ASN A 413 3.01 8.66 24.04
CA ASN A 413 3.66 7.72 24.96
C ASN A 413 2.74 6.54 25.20
N ALA A 414 3.28 5.31 25.13
CA ALA A 414 2.51 4.08 25.21
C ALA A 414 2.90 3.22 26.41
N ILE A 415 1.87 2.74 27.12
CA ILE A 415 2.00 1.73 28.17
C ILE A 415 0.98 0.62 27.89
N VAL A 416 1.41 -0.62 28.00
CA VAL A 416 0.51 -1.80 27.94
C VAL A 416 0.71 -2.62 29.20
N VAL A 417 -0.41 -2.91 29.87
CA VAL A 417 -0.49 -3.83 31.00
C VAL A 417 -1.15 -5.11 30.52
N GLY A 418 -0.57 -6.27 30.84
CA GLY A 418 -1.15 -7.52 30.36
C GLY A 418 -0.49 -8.77 30.94
N SER A 419 -0.85 -9.91 30.38
CA SER A 419 -0.30 -11.23 30.68
C SER A 419 0.32 -11.85 29.41
N ASP A 420 0.77 -13.09 29.47
CA ASP A 420 1.23 -13.84 28.29
C ASP A 420 0.08 -14.14 27.29
N LYS A 421 -1.17 -13.95 27.72
CA LYS A 421 -2.35 -14.33 26.93
C LYS A 421 -3.24 -13.17 26.48
N GLN A 422 -3.19 -12.02 27.15
CA GLN A 422 -4.03 -10.88 26.77
C GLN A 422 -3.53 -9.54 27.32
N THR A 423 -3.95 -8.47 26.66
CA THR A 423 -3.89 -7.12 27.22
C THR A 423 -4.96 -6.96 28.32
N LEU A 424 -4.63 -6.14 29.33
CA LEU A 424 -5.54 -5.83 30.44
C LEU A 424 -5.82 -4.33 30.52
N GLY A 425 -4.88 -3.50 30.05
CA GLY A 425 -5.04 -2.07 29.98
C GLY A 425 -4.01 -1.44 29.05
N ILE A 426 -4.42 -0.40 28.35
CA ILE A 426 -3.62 0.29 27.33
C ILE A 426 -3.74 1.80 27.51
N GLY A 427 -2.61 2.45 27.78
CA GLY A 427 -2.48 3.90 27.72
C GLY A 427 -1.80 4.28 26.42
N ALA A 428 -2.46 5.10 25.60
CA ALA A 428 -2.00 5.47 24.27
C ALA A 428 -2.02 6.99 24.07
N GLY A 429 -1.05 7.52 23.32
CA GLY A 429 -1.06 8.89 22.83
C GLY A 429 -1.00 9.99 23.89
N GLN A 430 -0.38 9.72 25.04
CA GLN A 430 -0.31 10.67 26.13
C GLN A 430 0.95 11.54 26.07
N MET A 431 0.83 12.82 26.50
CA MET A 431 1.96 13.77 26.49
C MET A 431 3.04 13.45 27.54
N ASN A 432 2.71 12.62 28.53
CA ASN A 432 3.67 12.19 29.54
C ASN A 432 3.50 10.69 29.87
N ARG A 433 4.59 10.07 30.31
CA ARG A 433 4.68 8.64 30.57
C ARG A 433 3.77 8.17 31.71
N ILE A 434 3.78 8.91 32.81
CA ILE A 434 2.96 8.57 33.95
C ILE A 434 1.46 8.64 33.66
N GLY A 435 1.00 9.60 32.86
CA GLY A 435 -0.41 9.69 32.45
C GLY A 435 -0.84 8.47 31.64
N SER A 436 0.01 8.01 30.72
CA SER A 436 -0.21 6.76 29.98
C SER A 436 -0.30 5.54 30.92
N ALA A 437 0.63 5.45 31.88
CA ALA A 437 0.64 4.36 32.86
C ALA A 437 -0.63 4.35 33.73
N LEU A 438 -1.07 5.50 34.22
CA LEU A 438 -2.26 5.60 35.04
C LEU A 438 -3.52 5.14 34.28
N ILE A 439 -3.66 5.52 33.00
CA ILE A 439 -4.76 5.06 32.14
C ILE A 439 -4.73 3.54 32.00
N ALA A 440 -3.57 2.97 31.67
CA ALA A 440 -3.43 1.52 31.50
C ALA A 440 -3.73 0.74 32.79
N LEU A 441 -3.21 1.24 33.93
CA LEU A 441 -3.42 0.62 35.23
C LEU A 441 -4.87 0.74 35.72
N GLU A 442 -5.52 1.87 35.51
CA GLU A 442 -6.94 2.09 35.82
C GLU A 442 -7.83 1.13 35.01
N GLN A 443 -7.57 1.01 33.70
CA GLN A 443 -8.29 0.09 32.81
C GLN A 443 -8.09 -1.37 33.24
N ALA A 444 -6.88 -1.76 33.61
CA ALA A 444 -6.59 -3.12 34.10
C ALA A 444 -7.26 -3.41 35.46
N GLY A 445 -7.42 -2.40 36.32
CA GLY A 445 -8.07 -2.50 37.60
C GLY A 445 -7.49 -3.63 38.47
N GLU A 446 -8.35 -4.45 39.09
CA GLU A 446 -7.92 -5.58 39.92
C GLU A 446 -7.11 -6.64 39.14
N LYS A 447 -7.28 -6.72 37.81
CA LYS A 447 -6.53 -7.65 36.95
C LYS A 447 -5.06 -7.25 36.80
N ALA A 448 -4.67 -6.03 37.20
CA ALA A 448 -3.27 -5.58 37.21
C ALA A 448 -2.41 -6.35 38.23
N LYS A 449 -3.03 -6.93 39.28
CA LYS A 449 -2.30 -7.71 40.29
C LYS A 449 -1.71 -8.98 39.66
N GLY A 450 -0.38 -9.07 39.71
CA GLY A 450 0.37 -10.18 39.11
C GLY A 450 0.60 -10.04 37.60
N ALA A 451 0.11 -8.97 36.95
CA ALA A 451 0.36 -8.67 35.55
C ALA A 451 1.74 -8.02 35.34
N VAL A 452 2.12 -7.86 34.07
CA VAL A 452 3.34 -7.18 33.65
C VAL A 452 3.02 -5.85 32.93
N LEU A 453 4.01 -4.98 32.82
CA LEU A 453 3.91 -3.67 32.18
C LEU A 453 5.00 -3.53 31.11
N ALA A 454 4.61 -3.15 29.89
CA ALA A 454 5.50 -2.78 28.81
C ALA A 454 5.42 -1.28 28.49
N SER A 455 6.56 -0.66 28.23
CA SER A 455 6.66 0.76 27.87
C SER A 455 7.46 0.94 26.57
N ASP A 456 6.93 1.69 25.60
CA ASP A 456 7.56 1.94 24.29
C ASP A 456 8.88 2.74 24.37
N ALA A 457 9.14 3.39 25.52
CA ALA A 457 10.36 4.15 25.80
C ALA A 457 10.71 4.13 27.29
N PHE A 458 11.87 4.72 27.63
CA PHE A 458 12.38 4.80 29.00
C PHE A 458 11.44 5.58 29.93
N PHE A 459 11.62 5.36 31.24
CA PHE A 459 10.97 6.17 32.28
C PHE A 459 11.81 7.42 32.60
N PRO A 460 11.23 8.63 32.38
CA PRO A 460 11.94 9.86 32.75
C PRO A 460 12.06 10.08 34.27
N MET A 461 11.20 9.43 35.04
CA MET A 461 11.09 9.49 36.51
C MET A 461 10.71 8.10 37.05
N ASP A 462 10.87 7.88 38.33
CA ASP A 462 10.51 6.66 39.05
C ASP A 462 9.00 6.53 39.38
N ASP A 463 8.23 7.59 39.14
CA ASP A 463 6.79 7.70 39.40
C ASP A 463 5.97 6.63 38.69
N THR A 464 6.34 6.26 37.45
CA THR A 464 5.68 5.20 36.68
C THR A 464 5.89 3.83 37.32
N VAL A 465 7.11 3.57 37.81
CA VAL A 465 7.43 2.31 38.53
C VAL A 465 6.68 2.26 39.87
N GLU A 466 6.60 3.37 40.59
CA GLU A 466 5.84 3.44 41.84
C GLU A 466 4.33 3.20 41.62
N ALA A 467 3.75 3.78 40.55
CA ALA A 467 2.36 3.57 40.19
C ALA A 467 2.08 2.10 39.81
N ALA A 468 2.97 1.48 39.02
CA ALA A 468 2.91 0.08 38.67
C ALA A 468 2.96 -0.83 39.92
N ALA A 469 3.88 -0.56 40.83
CA ALA A 469 4.03 -1.27 42.11
C ALA A 469 2.74 -1.23 42.96
N LYS A 470 2.17 -0.04 43.13
CA LYS A 470 0.92 0.16 43.89
C LYS A 470 -0.28 -0.58 43.26
N SER A 471 -0.26 -0.82 41.96
CA SER A 471 -1.27 -1.59 41.24
C SER A 471 -1.01 -3.11 41.23
N GLY A 472 0.13 -3.56 41.78
CA GLY A 472 0.48 -4.97 41.89
C GLY A 472 1.15 -5.57 40.65
N ILE A 473 1.74 -4.75 39.80
CA ILE A 473 2.58 -5.21 38.67
C ILE A 473 3.82 -5.91 39.23
N THR A 474 4.20 -7.04 38.62
CA THR A 474 5.30 -7.88 39.13
C THR A 474 6.56 -7.83 38.25
N ALA A 475 6.44 -7.41 37.00
CA ALA A 475 7.55 -7.28 36.08
C ALA A 475 7.32 -6.15 35.06
N ILE A 476 8.38 -5.50 34.64
CA ILE A 476 8.39 -4.37 33.68
C ILE A 476 9.39 -4.64 32.57
N ILE A 477 9.02 -4.28 31.33
CA ILE A 477 9.92 -4.24 30.17
C ILE A 477 9.92 -2.84 29.56
N GLN A 478 11.10 -2.31 29.27
CA GLN A 478 11.30 -0.98 28.69
C GLN A 478 12.71 -0.87 28.09
N PRO A 479 12.99 0.10 27.20
CA PRO A 479 14.27 0.17 26.51
C PRO A 479 15.46 0.64 27.38
N GLY A 480 15.25 1.34 28.49
CA GLY A 480 16.32 2.04 29.19
C GLY A 480 16.81 3.28 28.44
N GLY A 481 17.92 3.87 28.94
CA GLY A 481 18.57 5.03 28.34
C GLY A 481 18.21 6.37 28.97
N SER A 482 17.48 6.37 30.09
CA SER A 482 17.25 7.57 30.92
C SER A 482 18.45 7.88 31.84
N ILE A 483 18.73 9.15 32.02
CA ILE A 483 19.68 9.59 33.09
C ILE A 483 19.22 9.08 34.46
N LYS A 484 17.93 8.85 34.62
CA LYS A 484 17.28 8.40 35.85
C LYS A 484 16.96 6.90 35.92
N ASP A 485 17.54 6.09 35.03
CA ASP A 485 17.34 4.63 35.06
C ASP A 485 17.68 4.03 36.44
N LYS A 486 18.75 4.52 37.09
CA LYS A 486 19.13 4.06 38.44
C LYS A 486 18.04 4.31 39.48
N GLU A 487 17.29 5.43 39.39
CA GLU A 487 16.20 5.74 40.31
C GLU A 487 15.01 4.78 40.05
N SER A 488 14.70 4.53 38.78
CA SER A 488 13.64 3.61 38.37
C SER A 488 13.94 2.16 38.75
N ILE A 489 15.21 1.72 38.59
CA ILE A 489 15.67 0.38 39.00
C ILE A 489 15.58 0.22 40.51
N ALA A 490 16.09 1.20 41.27
CA ALA A 490 16.03 1.19 42.73
C ALA A 490 14.58 1.18 43.27
N MET A 491 13.67 1.86 42.56
CA MET A 491 12.24 1.81 42.89
C MET A 491 11.64 0.43 42.59
N ALA A 492 12.02 -0.22 41.50
CA ALA A 492 11.59 -1.59 41.17
C ALA A 492 12.12 -2.59 42.21
N ASP A 493 13.42 -2.50 42.62
CA ASP A 493 13.98 -3.35 43.68
C ASP A 493 13.27 -3.16 45.01
N LYS A 494 13.01 -1.90 45.40
CA LYS A 494 12.27 -1.57 46.63
C LYS A 494 10.91 -2.27 46.73
N TYR A 495 10.24 -2.43 45.61
CA TYR A 495 8.90 -3.08 45.53
C TYR A 495 8.94 -4.55 45.07
N GLY A 496 10.15 -5.11 44.84
CA GLY A 496 10.30 -6.50 44.37
C GLY A 496 9.75 -6.75 42.98
N ILE A 497 9.82 -5.76 42.08
CA ILE A 497 9.45 -5.85 40.68
C ILE A 497 10.72 -6.20 39.89
N SER A 498 10.61 -7.17 38.96
CA SER A 498 11.69 -7.41 37.98
C SER A 498 11.61 -6.40 36.82
N MET A 499 12.77 -5.91 36.38
CA MET A 499 12.85 -4.98 35.25
C MET A 499 13.83 -5.49 34.21
N VAL A 500 13.34 -5.50 32.95
CA VAL A 500 14.07 -5.91 31.76
C VAL A 500 14.27 -4.73 30.85
N LEU A 501 15.53 -4.48 30.45
CA LEU A 501 15.90 -3.48 29.45
C LEU A 501 16.13 -4.13 28.10
N THR A 502 15.49 -3.59 27.06
CA THR A 502 15.63 -4.10 25.68
C THR A 502 16.69 -3.36 24.88
N HIS A 503 17.06 -2.15 25.30
CA HIS A 503 17.93 -1.22 24.58
C HIS A 503 17.41 -0.78 23.20
N VAL A 504 16.17 -1.13 22.86
CA VAL A 504 15.47 -0.75 21.63
C VAL A 504 14.21 0.04 21.97
N ARG A 505 14.03 1.19 21.37
CA ARG A 505 12.87 2.06 21.55
C ARG A 505 11.91 1.94 20.37
N HIS A 506 10.60 1.91 20.65
CA HIS A 506 9.52 1.80 19.66
C HIS A 506 8.55 2.97 19.69
N PHE A 507 9.02 4.19 19.43
CA PHE A 507 8.12 5.32 19.29
C PHE A 507 7.24 5.22 18.03
N LYS A 508 5.95 5.52 18.21
CA LYS A 508 4.96 5.58 17.13
C LYS A 508 4.04 6.80 17.31
N HIS A 509 4.03 7.72 16.38
CA HIS A 509 3.24 8.95 16.43
C HIS A 509 2.11 8.98 15.40
#